data_919b29f08beb147dc03ad6896531a665
#
_entry.id   919b29f08beb147dc03ad6896531a665
#
_cell.length_a   1.000
_cell.length_b   1.000
_cell.length_c   1.000
_cell.angle_alpha   90.00
_cell.angle_beta   90.00
_cell.angle_gamma   90.00
#
_symmetry.space_group_name_H-M   'P 1'
#
loop_
_entity.id
_entity.type
_entity.pdbx_description
1 polymer ?
#
loop_
_entity_poly.entity_id
_entity_poly.type
_entity_poly.pdbx_seq_one_letter_code
_entity_poly.pdbx_strand_id
1 'polypeptide(L)'
;MTNTKRLTIVGLLAFGTVSLVAISWAQSRPPILEKVAKNYGLDSWDQIDAIRYTWNAQFPGVNVSRKWTWETKTNKVSYEGKDKDGKPVTATYLRSELSKQPENVQKDIDPAFNNDNYWLLFPLHAYWDTSATVTDEGTKKLPIGVGSATLVPVKYGGGGYTPGDTWNLYIGKDDRIVQFAYHRGGPVKPTDVIATWAGYKKAGGLDISTEHRGTADGKPLHLWITDLAVKVKGSDAWVEAK
;
A
#
# COMPACT_ATOMS: atom_id res chain seq x y z
N MET A 1 82.40 11.71 -33.80
CA MET A 1 81.45 10.60 -34.01
C MET A 1 81.05 10.01 -32.67
N THR A 2 80.01 10.47 -32.04
CA THR A 2 79.56 10.01 -30.73
C THR A 2 78.08 9.59 -30.85
N ASN A 3 77.88 8.29 -30.76
CA ASN A 3 76.58 7.65 -30.78
C ASN A 3 75.89 7.77 -29.42
N THR A 4 74.81 8.52 -29.31
CA THR A 4 73.99 8.60 -28.11
C THR A 4 72.81 7.67 -28.30
N LYS A 5 72.81 6.54 -27.55
CA LYS A 5 71.67 5.61 -27.44
C LYS A 5 70.60 6.22 -26.54
N ARG A 6 69.43 6.48 -27.10
CA ARG A 6 68.21 6.82 -26.32
C ARG A 6 67.60 5.58 -25.72
N LEU A 7 67.50 5.59 -24.41
CA LEU A 7 66.78 4.56 -23.63
C LEU A 7 65.33 5.00 -23.53
N THR A 8 64.40 4.22 -24.13
CA THR A 8 62.98 4.43 -24.03
C THR A 8 62.47 3.63 -22.83
N ILE A 9 62.05 4.33 -21.78
CA ILE A 9 61.40 3.72 -20.63
C ILE A 9 59.91 3.64 -20.95
N VAL A 10 59.35 2.43 -21.11
CA VAL A 10 57.96 2.15 -21.22
C VAL A 10 57.42 2.01 -19.79
N GLY A 11 56.75 3.03 -19.31
CA GLY A 11 56.00 2.94 -18.03
C GLY A 11 54.67 2.22 -18.22
N LEU A 12 54.54 1.04 -17.64
CA LEU A 12 53.25 0.37 -17.50
C LEU A 12 52.43 1.04 -16.40
N LEU A 13 51.42 1.79 -16.78
CA LEU A 13 50.39 2.26 -15.87
C LEU A 13 49.34 1.14 -15.67
N ALA A 14 49.44 0.44 -14.53
CA ALA A 14 48.40 -0.47 -14.09
C ALA A 14 47.21 0.32 -13.56
N PHE A 15 46.15 0.44 -14.36
CA PHE A 15 44.86 0.93 -13.91
C PHE A 15 44.19 -0.16 -13.06
N GLY A 16 44.34 -0.05 -11.76
CA GLY A 16 43.52 -0.82 -10.81
C GLY A 16 42.09 -0.31 -10.80
N THR A 17 41.18 -1.04 -11.46
CA THR A 17 39.73 -0.79 -11.32
C THR A 17 39.30 -1.21 -9.92
N VAL A 18 39.11 -0.24 -9.03
CA VAL A 18 38.44 -0.44 -7.74
C VAL A 18 36.97 -0.62 -8.07
N SER A 19 36.51 -1.87 -8.15
CA SER A 19 35.08 -2.17 -8.20
C SER A 19 34.47 -1.83 -6.84
N LEU A 20 33.81 -0.67 -6.75
CA LEU A 20 32.93 -0.36 -5.63
C LEU A 20 31.73 -1.30 -5.69
N VAL A 21 31.81 -2.40 -4.94
CA VAL A 21 30.64 -3.22 -4.63
C VAL A 21 29.73 -2.37 -3.74
N ALA A 22 28.70 -1.76 -4.33
CA ALA A 22 27.61 -1.16 -3.58
C ALA A 22 26.89 -2.30 -2.87
N ILE A 23 27.20 -2.52 -1.60
CA ILE A 23 26.43 -3.39 -0.72
C ILE A 23 25.11 -2.65 -0.49
N SER A 24 24.09 -2.98 -1.28
CA SER A 24 22.72 -2.60 -1.01
C SER A 24 22.32 -3.28 0.30
N TRP A 25 22.35 -2.54 1.39
CA TRP A 25 21.75 -2.97 2.64
C TRP A 25 20.24 -3.02 2.38
N ALA A 26 19.70 -4.21 2.12
CA ALA A 26 18.26 -4.40 2.22
C ALA A 26 17.87 -3.97 3.62
N GLN A 27 17.12 -2.87 3.74
CA GLN A 27 16.73 -2.33 5.03
C GLN A 27 15.90 -3.40 5.74
N SER A 28 16.42 -3.94 6.84
CA SER A 28 15.71 -4.94 7.63
C SER A 28 14.44 -4.29 8.16
N ARG A 29 13.29 -4.88 7.83
CA ARG A 29 12.02 -4.38 8.31
C ARG A 29 11.88 -4.68 9.81
N PRO A 30 11.30 -3.77 10.60
CA PRO A 30 11.11 -4.03 12.02
C PRO A 30 10.22 -5.26 12.21
N PRO A 31 10.55 -6.16 13.17
CA PRO A 31 9.79 -7.41 13.39
C PRO A 31 8.30 -7.20 13.66
N ILE A 32 7.92 -6.05 14.23
CA ILE A 32 6.51 -5.70 14.49
C ILE A 32 5.69 -5.62 13.20
N LEU A 33 6.29 -5.18 12.08
CA LEU A 33 5.57 -5.09 10.81
C LEU A 33 5.20 -6.49 10.28
N GLU A 34 6.08 -7.47 10.42
CA GLU A 34 5.79 -8.84 10.04
C GLU A 34 4.67 -9.44 10.89
N LYS A 35 4.66 -9.19 12.21
CA LYS A 35 3.58 -9.63 13.10
C LYS A 35 2.24 -9.03 12.69
N VAL A 36 2.20 -7.73 12.38
CA VAL A 36 1.00 -7.05 11.88
C VAL A 36 0.53 -7.70 10.59
N ALA A 37 1.42 -7.94 9.62
CA ALA A 37 1.06 -8.57 8.35
C ALA A 37 0.54 -10.01 8.55
N LYS A 38 1.15 -10.79 9.45
CA LYS A 38 0.68 -12.14 9.80
C LYS A 38 -0.71 -12.12 10.44
N ASN A 39 -0.96 -11.19 11.36
CA ASN A 39 -2.30 -11.01 11.93
C ASN A 39 -3.35 -10.64 10.89
N TYR A 40 -2.93 -9.95 9.83
CA TYR A 40 -3.79 -9.60 8.70
C TYR A 40 -3.99 -10.75 7.71
N GLY A 41 -3.25 -11.86 7.86
CA GLY A 41 -3.37 -13.08 7.06
C GLY A 41 -2.30 -13.26 6.01
N LEU A 42 -1.08 -12.71 6.22
CA LEU A 42 0.06 -12.89 5.32
C LEU A 42 0.29 -14.36 4.95
N ASP A 43 0.25 -15.25 5.95
CA ASP A 43 0.50 -16.68 5.75
C ASP A 43 -0.61 -17.38 4.94
N SER A 44 -1.79 -16.78 4.85
CA SER A 44 -2.93 -17.29 4.07
C SER A 44 -3.02 -16.65 2.68
N TRP A 45 -2.23 -15.61 2.39
CA TRP A 45 -2.38 -14.82 1.19
C TRP A 45 -2.27 -15.62 -0.11
N ASP A 46 -1.34 -16.57 -0.17
CA ASP A 46 -1.15 -17.41 -1.37
C ASP A 46 -2.34 -18.32 -1.68
N GLN A 47 -3.24 -18.49 -0.73
CA GLN A 47 -4.48 -19.24 -0.90
C GLN A 47 -5.66 -18.37 -1.39
N ILE A 48 -5.48 -17.05 -1.50
CA ILE A 48 -6.53 -16.13 -1.96
C ILE A 48 -6.46 -15.99 -3.47
N ASP A 49 -7.48 -16.45 -4.18
CA ASP A 49 -7.59 -16.34 -5.63
C ASP A 49 -8.33 -15.07 -6.07
N ALA A 50 -9.30 -14.62 -5.28
CA ALA A 50 -9.99 -13.36 -5.55
C ALA A 50 -10.51 -12.70 -4.27
N ILE A 51 -10.64 -11.38 -4.30
CA ILE A 51 -11.29 -10.57 -3.27
C ILE A 51 -12.36 -9.71 -3.94
N ARG A 52 -13.55 -9.63 -3.35
CA ARG A 52 -14.55 -8.62 -3.70
C ARG A 52 -14.87 -7.78 -2.48
N TYR A 53 -15.16 -6.51 -2.70
CA TYR A 53 -15.53 -5.57 -1.64
C TYR A 53 -16.18 -4.32 -2.23
N THR A 54 -16.93 -3.60 -1.41
CA THR A 54 -17.39 -2.25 -1.69
C THR A 54 -16.67 -1.28 -0.78
N TRP A 55 -15.88 -0.38 -1.36
CA TRP A 55 -15.20 0.70 -0.65
C TRP A 55 -16.10 1.92 -0.62
N ASN A 56 -16.33 2.45 0.57
CA ASN A 56 -17.19 3.59 0.80
C ASN A 56 -16.41 4.70 1.51
N ALA A 57 -16.66 5.95 1.13
CA ALA A 57 -16.08 7.13 1.76
C ALA A 57 -17.09 8.26 1.86
N GLN A 58 -17.15 8.87 3.05
CA GLN A 58 -17.97 10.04 3.32
C GLN A 58 -17.15 11.09 4.07
N PHE A 59 -17.01 12.28 3.48
CA PHE A 59 -16.47 13.50 4.07
C PHE A 59 -17.05 14.71 3.37
N PRO A 60 -16.89 15.95 3.88
CA PRO A 60 -17.55 17.10 3.31
C PRO A 60 -17.33 17.26 1.80
N GLY A 61 -18.41 17.23 1.03
CA GLY A 61 -18.41 17.30 -0.44
C GLY A 61 -18.13 15.98 -1.15
N VAL A 62 -17.90 14.87 -0.41
CA VAL A 62 -17.63 13.55 -1.00
C VAL A 62 -18.54 12.52 -0.38
N ASN A 63 -19.21 11.75 -1.24
CA ASN A 63 -19.95 10.54 -0.88
C ASN A 63 -19.75 9.54 -2.02
N VAL A 64 -18.85 8.60 -1.81
CA VAL A 64 -18.39 7.67 -2.85
C VAL A 64 -18.64 6.24 -2.40
N SER A 65 -19.08 5.42 -3.34
CA SER A 65 -19.18 3.97 -3.18
C SER A 65 -18.66 3.31 -4.45
N ARG A 66 -17.69 2.41 -4.34
CA ARG A 66 -17.05 1.72 -5.46
C ARG A 66 -16.95 0.24 -5.15
N LYS A 67 -17.52 -0.58 -6.02
CA LYS A 67 -17.48 -2.03 -5.87
C LYS A 67 -16.38 -2.62 -6.75
N TRP A 68 -15.60 -3.47 -6.16
CA TRP A 68 -14.44 -4.10 -6.76
C TRP A 68 -14.52 -5.61 -6.67
N THR A 69 -14.04 -6.27 -7.73
CA THR A 69 -13.63 -7.68 -7.69
C THR A 69 -12.23 -7.75 -8.27
N TRP A 70 -11.29 -8.31 -7.52
CA TRP A 70 -9.92 -8.45 -7.93
C TRP A 70 -9.49 -9.92 -7.89
N GLU A 71 -9.11 -10.46 -9.05
CA GLU A 71 -8.48 -11.77 -9.16
C GLU A 71 -6.98 -11.59 -8.89
N THR A 72 -6.50 -12.08 -7.76
CA THR A 72 -5.14 -11.80 -7.26
C THR A 72 -4.04 -12.43 -8.12
N LYS A 73 -4.30 -13.56 -8.75
CA LYS A 73 -3.32 -14.31 -9.55
C LYS A 73 -3.17 -13.76 -10.97
N THR A 74 -4.26 -13.38 -11.59
CA THR A 74 -4.28 -12.82 -12.95
C THR A 74 -4.12 -11.30 -12.96
N ASN A 75 -4.29 -10.67 -11.80
CA ASN A 75 -4.36 -9.22 -11.63
C ASN A 75 -5.47 -8.58 -12.48
N LYS A 76 -6.58 -9.32 -12.67
CA LYS A 76 -7.78 -8.84 -13.33
C LYS A 76 -8.67 -8.12 -12.33
N VAL A 77 -9.11 -6.92 -12.71
CA VAL A 77 -9.96 -6.06 -11.90
C VAL A 77 -11.29 -5.85 -12.57
N SER A 78 -12.39 -5.99 -11.83
CA SER A 78 -13.73 -5.58 -12.23
C SER A 78 -14.21 -4.48 -11.30
N TYR A 79 -14.81 -3.45 -11.88
CA TYR A 79 -15.29 -2.22 -11.25
C TYR A 79 -16.77 -1.98 -11.53
N GLU A 80 -17.50 -1.58 -10.51
CA GLU A 80 -18.84 -1.00 -10.61
C GLU A 80 -18.88 0.25 -9.73
N GLY A 81 -19.27 1.39 -10.30
CA GLY A 81 -19.34 2.67 -9.59
C GLY A 81 -20.00 3.76 -10.41
N LYS A 82 -19.61 5.01 -10.16
CA LYS A 82 -20.14 6.17 -10.88
C LYS A 82 -18.97 7.00 -11.41
N ASP A 83 -19.22 7.69 -12.53
CA ASP A 83 -18.32 8.73 -13.02
C ASP A 83 -18.52 10.07 -12.26
N LYS A 84 -17.75 11.09 -12.67
CA LYS A 84 -17.82 12.44 -12.11
C LYS A 84 -19.20 13.12 -12.28
N ASP A 85 -19.98 12.66 -13.24
CA ASP A 85 -21.33 13.17 -13.53
C ASP A 85 -22.42 12.35 -12.79
N GLY A 86 -22.02 11.36 -11.98
CA GLY A 86 -22.91 10.48 -11.22
C GLY A 86 -23.54 9.35 -12.05
N LYS A 87 -23.12 9.14 -13.30
CA LYS A 87 -23.63 8.08 -14.17
C LYS A 87 -22.97 6.74 -13.81
N PRO A 88 -23.72 5.62 -13.84
CA PRO A 88 -23.14 4.30 -13.63
C PRO A 88 -22.05 3.97 -14.63
N VAL A 89 -20.95 3.43 -14.13
CA VAL A 89 -19.81 2.97 -14.93
C VAL A 89 -19.39 1.60 -14.46
N THR A 90 -19.12 0.71 -15.41
CA THR A 90 -18.51 -0.59 -15.18
C THR A 90 -17.26 -0.73 -16.03
N ALA A 91 -16.28 -1.46 -15.54
CA ALA A 91 -15.07 -1.81 -16.29
C ALA A 91 -14.55 -3.17 -15.83
N THR A 92 -13.95 -3.92 -16.76
CA THR A 92 -13.17 -5.13 -16.44
C THR A 92 -11.90 -5.10 -17.26
N TYR A 93 -10.75 -5.21 -16.62
CA TYR A 93 -9.45 -5.08 -17.28
C TYR A 93 -8.37 -5.90 -16.59
N LEU A 94 -7.32 -6.23 -17.34
CA LEU A 94 -6.08 -6.79 -16.81
C LEU A 94 -5.11 -5.62 -16.54
N ARG A 95 -4.61 -5.51 -15.32
CA ARG A 95 -3.66 -4.45 -14.95
C ARG A 95 -2.34 -4.55 -15.73
N SER A 96 -1.94 -5.76 -16.13
CA SER A 96 -0.79 -5.98 -17.04
C SER A 96 -0.95 -5.35 -18.42
N GLU A 97 -2.20 -5.04 -18.82
CA GLU A 97 -2.53 -4.41 -20.11
C GLU A 97 -3.11 -3.00 -19.93
N LEU A 98 -2.83 -2.34 -18.81
CA LEU A 98 -3.40 -1.04 -18.47
C LEU A 98 -3.17 0.01 -19.57
N SER A 99 -2.00 0.04 -20.19
CA SER A 99 -1.68 1.00 -21.26
C SER A 99 -2.54 0.85 -22.53
N LYS A 100 -3.22 -0.29 -22.69
CA LYS A 100 -4.12 -0.56 -23.83
C LYS A 100 -5.60 -0.28 -23.49
N GLN A 101 -5.89 0.04 -22.24
CA GLN A 101 -7.27 0.28 -21.79
C GLN A 101 -7.76 1.67 -22.19
N PRO A 102 -9.09 1.91 -22.18
CA PRO A 102 -9.66 3.24 -22.37
C PRO A 102 -9.12 4.25 -21.36
N GLU A 103 -9.11 5.53 -21.75
CA GLU A 103 -8.51 6.61 -20.96
C GLU A 103 -9.10 6.72 -19.54
N ASN A 104 -10.41 6.55 -19.39
CA ASN A 104 -11.07 6.57 -18.08
C ASN A 104 -10.62 5.41 -17.17
N VAL A 105 -10.28 4.26 -17.74
CA VAL A 105 -9.70 3.15 -16.96
C VAL A 105 -8.30 3.52 -16.48
N GLN A 106 -7.48 4.07 -17.38
CA GLN A 106 -6.09 4.42 -17.05
C GLN A 106 -5.98 5.57 -16.06
N LYS A 107 -6.83 6.62 -16.20
CA LYS A 107 -6.69 7.87 -15.45
C LYS A 107 -7.58 7.97 -14.21
N ASP A 108 -8.70 7.26 -14.19
CA ASP A 108 -9.69 7.38 -13.11
C ASP A 108 -9.88 6.06 -12.35
N ILE A 109 -10.16 4.95 -13.06
CA ILE A 109 -10.56 3.69 -12.43
C ILE A 109 -9.38 2.96 -11.79
N ASP A 110 -8.26 2.74 -12.51
CA ASP A 110 -7.12 2.03 -11.93
C ASP A 110 -6.43 2.81 -10.78
N PRO A 111 -6.27 4.14 -10.84
CA PRO A 111 -5.84 4.92 -9.69
C PRO A 111 -6.79 4.81 -8.47
N ALA A 112 -8.11 4.78 -8.71
CA ALA A 112 -9.09 4.57 -7.65
C ALA A 112 -9.00 3.16 -7.07
N PHE A 113 -8.82 2.12 -7.92
CA PHE A 113 -8.57 0.76 -7.45
C PHE A 113 -7.34 0.70 -6.56
N ASN A 114 -6.24 1.30 -7.00
CA ASN A 114 -5.00 1.31 -6.22
C ASN A 114 -5.21 1.97 -4.85
N ASN A 115 -5.88 3.14 -4.80
CA ASN A 115 -6.21 3.82 -3.55
C ASN A 115 -7.06 2.91 -2.63
N ASP A 116 -8.15 2.35 -3.13
CA ASP A 116 -9.11 1.58 -2.33
C ASP A 116 -8.52 0.24 -1.87
N ASN A 117 -7.66 -0.37 -2.69
CA ASN A 117 -6.95 -1.59 -2.34
C ASN A 117 -5.90 -1.36 -1.24
N TYR A 118 -5.22 -0.19 -1.25
CA TYR A 118 -4.34 0.19 -0.16
C TYR A 118 -5.11 0.38 1.16
N TRP A 119 -6.28 1.00 1.14
CA TRP A 119 -7.12 1.09 2.33
C TRP A 119 -7.57 -0.28 2.85
N LEU A 120 -7.85 -1.22 1.94
CA LEU A 120 -8.27 -2.57 2.32
C LEU A 120 -7.13 -3.41 2.89
N LEU A 121 -5.94 -3.37 2.27
CA LEU A 121 -4.85 -4.31 2.51
C LEU A 121 -3.55 -3.63 2.96
N PHE A 122 -3.60 -2.41 3.49
CA PHE A 122 -2.40 -1.64 3.82
C PHE A 122 -1.37 -2.41 4.66
N PRO A 123 -1.75 -3.18 5.70
CA PRO A 123 -0.78 -3.96 6.48
C PRO A 123 0.04 -4.95 5.65
N LEU A 124 -0.56 -5.55 4.62
CA LEU A 124 0.12 -6.42 3.68
C LEU A 124 0.98 -5.62 2.70
N HIS A 125 0.45 -4.52 2.14
CA HIS A 125 1.23 -3.62 1.27
C HIS A 125 2.47 -3.06 1.97
N ALA A 126 2.34 -2.61 3.20
CA ALA A 126 3.47 -2.11 3.99
C ALA A 126 4.56 -3.19 4.19
N TYR A 127 4.19 -4.45 4.28
CA TYR A 127 5.12 -5.57 4.39
C TYR A 127 5.76 -5.93 3.04
N TRP A 128 4.97 -5.96 1.95
CA TRP A 128 5.44 -6.36 0.62
C TRP A 128 6.29 -5.29 -0.05
N ASP A 129 5.95 -4.02 0.14
CA ASP A 129 6.62 -2.92 -0.56
C ASP A 129 8.00 -2.64 0.05
N THR A 130 9.04 -3.18 -0.61
CA THR A 130 10.43 -3.00 -0.19
C THR A 130 10.98 -1.61 -0.49
N SER A 131 10.26 -0.76 -1.25
CA SER A 131 10.67 0.62 -1.54
C SER A 131 10.37 1.58 -0.37
N ALA A 132 9.46 1.19 0.53
CA ALA A 132 9.13 2.00 1.69
C ALA A 132 10.18 1.86 2.80
N THR A 133 10.53 2.98 3.41
CA THR A 133 11.31 3.02 4.66
C THR A 133 10.37 2.80 5.83
N VAL A 134 10.66 1.81 6.67
CA VAL A 134 9.85 1.47 7.84
C VAL A 134 10.72 1.48 9.10
N THR A 135 10.25 2.17 10.14
CA THR A 135 10.93 2.26 11.44
C THR A 135 9.98 1.89 12.58
N ASP A 136 10.51 1.45 13.70
CA ASP A 136 9.79 1.31 14.97
C ASP A 136 10.22 2.45 15.88
N GLU A 137 9.31 3.35 16.21
CA GLU A 137 9.58 4.52 17.07
C GLU A 137 9.14 4.31 18.53
N GLY A 138 8.78 3.08 18.89
CA GLY A 138 8.34 2.72 20.22
C GLY A 138 6.98 3.31 20.59
N THR A 139 6.67 3.32 21.87
CA THR A 139 5.36 3.74 22.38
C THR A 139 5.16 5.25 22.25
N LYS A 140 4.07 5.66 21.59
CA LYS A 140 3.63 7.05 21.43
C LYS A 140 2.16 7.20 21.82
N LYS A 141 1.74 8.42 22.12
CA LYS A 141 0.33 8.76 22.32
C LYS A 141 -0.48 8.52 21.04
N LEU A 142 -1.69 8.02 21.18
CA LEU A 142 -2.64 7.91 20.07
C LEU A 142 -3.03 9.29 19.56
N PRO A 143 -3.22 9.48 18.25
CA PRO A 143 -3.69 10.74 17.67
C PRO A 143 -5.16 11.04 17.98
N ILE A 144 -5.97 10.01 18.24
CA ILE A 144 -7.39 10.15 18.57
C ILE A 144 -7.64 9.58 19.98
N GLY A 145 -8.28 10.39 20.85
CA GLY A 145 -8.66 9.97 22.20
C GLY A 145 -7.48 9.88 23.16
N VAL A 146 -7.59 8.95 24.10
CA VAL A 146 -6.58 8.70 25.15
C VAL A 146 -5.95 7.33 24.96
N GLY A 147 -4.67 7.19 25.34
CA GLY A 147 -3.95 5.92 25.27
C GLY A 147 -2.65 6.05 24.50
N SER A 148 -1.98 4.91 24.32
CA SER A 148 -0.71 4.81 23.61
C SER A 148 -0.61 3.49 22.86
N ALA A 149 0.19 3.49 21.78
CA ALA A 149 0.48 2.32 20.98
C ALA A 149 1.90 2.44 20.39
N THR A 150 2.42 1.38 19.81
CA THR A 150 3.71 1.43 19.11
C THR A 150 3.53 2.17 17.80
N LEU A 151 4.29 3.24 17.58
CA LEU A 151 4.30 3.98 16.32
C LEU A 151 5.28 3.34 15.32
N VAL A 152 4.76 3.00 14.16
CA VAL A 152 5.53 2.45 13.03
C VAL A 152 5.29 3.30 11.79
N PRO A 153 6.14 4.29 11.50
CA PRO A 153 6.09 5.04 10.26
C PRO A 153 6.48 4.19 9.06
N VAL A 154 5.66 4.25 8.01
CA VAL A 154 5.92 3.71 6.67
C VAL A 154 6.03 4.89 5.71
N LYS A 155 7.24 5.18 5.22
CA LYS A 155 7.53 6.33 4.35
C LYS A 155 7.83 5.85 2.95
N TYR A 156 7.04 6.29 1.99
CA TYR A 156 7.26 6.01 0.59
C TYR A 156 8.21 7.04 -0.01
N GLY A 157 9.20 6.56 -0.75
CA GLY A 157 10.14 7.41 -1.50
C GLY A 157 9.52 7.98 -2.77
N GLY A 158 10.33 8.18 -3.80
CA GLY A 158 9.85 8.58 -5.12
C GLY A 158 9.29 7.39 -5.91
N GLY A 159 8.28 7.64 -6.75
CA GLY A 159 7.65 6.64 -7.62
C GLY A 159 6.26 6.20 -7.18
N GLY A 160 5.59 5.41 -8.03
CA GLY A 160 4.20 4.97 -7.80
C GLY A 160 3.16 6.10 -7.94
N TYR A 161 1.95 5.85 -7.44
CA TYR A 161 0.84 6.81 -7.52
C TYR A 161 0.93 7.95 -6.50
N THR A 162 1.67 7.76 -5.41
CA THR A 162 1.69 8.70 -4.26
C THR A 162 3.11 8.84 -3.69
N PRO A 163 4.05 9.41 -4.47
CA PRO A 163 5.42 9.61 -4.01
C PRO A 163 5.47 10.57 -2.81
N GLY A 164 6.22 10.18 -1.78
CA GLY A 164 6.39 10.99 -0.57
C GLY A 164 5.33 10.79 0.50
N ASP A 165 4.37 9.89 0.29
CA ASP A 165 3.36 9.56 1.30
C ASP A 165 4.00 8.95 2.56
N THR A 166 3.41 9.27 3.70
CA THR A 166 3.80 8.70 5.00
C THR A 166 2.56 8.17 5.70
N TRP A 167 2.63 6.93 6.15
CA TRP A 167 1.64 6.31 7.01
C TRP A 167 2.23 6.06 8.39
N ASN A 168 1.76 6.75 9.39
CA ASN A 168 2.10 6.53 10.78
C ASN A 168 1.10 5.53 11.35
N LEU A 169 1.51 4.27 11.49
CA LEU A 169 0.67 3.20 12.03
C LEU A 169 0.83 3.14 13.55
N TYR A 170 -0.28 3.10 14.27
CA TYR A 170 -0.33 2.91 15.70
C TYR A 170 -0.76 1.48 15.99
N ILE A 171 0.16 0.66 16.48
CA ILE A 171 0.00 -0.79 16.66
C ILE A 171 -0.26 -1.09 18.14
N GLY A 172 -1.39 -1.72 18.39
CA GLY A 172 -1.82 -2.14 19.72
C GLY A 172 -1.01 -3.33 20.27
N LYS A 173 -1.32 -3.71 21.50
CA LYS A 173 -0.63 -4.82 22.20
C LYS A 173 -0.87 -6.20 21.58
N ASP A 174 -1.91 -6.32 20.77
CA ASP A 174 -2.28 -7.52 20.03
C ASP A 174 -1.68 -7.57 18.62
N ASP A 175 -0.66 -6.73 18.36
CA ASP A 175 -0.01 -6.56 17.05
C ASP A 175 -1.01 -6.19 15.93
N ARG A 176 -2.13 -5.52 16.26
CA ARG A 176 -3.08 -4.95 15.30
C ARG A 176 -2.93 -3.44 15.21
N ILE A 177 -3.12 -2.90 14.02
CA ILE A 177 -3.26 -1.45 13.85
C ILE A 177 -4.56 -1.03 14.53
N VAL A 178 -4.50 -0.01 15.38
CA VAL A 178 -5.67 0.57 16.07
C VAL A 178 -6.04 1.95 15.55
N GLN A 179 -5.05 2.70 15.09
CA GLN A 179 -5.21 4.03 14.47
C GLN A 179 -4.08 4.25 13.46
N PHE A 180 -4.27 5.23 12.61
CA PHE A 180 -3.20 5.70 11.71
C PHE A 180 -3.31 7.23 11.54
N ALA A 181 -2.18 7.83 11.12
CA ALA A 181 -2.11 9.16 10.58
C ALA A 181 -1.40 9.10 9.22
N TYR A 182 -2.14 9.38 8.17
CA TYR A 182 -1.62 9.43 6.80
C TYR A 182 -1.30 10.88 6.43
N HIS A 183 -0.13 11.10 5.87
CA HIS A 183 0.32 12.36 5.33
C HIS A 183 0.65 12.16 3.86
N ARG A 184 -0.07 12.86 3.00
CA ARG A 184 0.13 12.78 1.54
C ARG A 184 1.39 13.54 1.14
N GLY A 185 2.17 12.95 0.27
CA GLY A 185 3.23 13.64 -0.47
C GLY A 185 2.65 14.65 -1.46
N GLY A 186 3.08 15.91 -1.36
CA GLY A 186 2.62 16.98 -2.27
C GLY A 186 1.32 17.69 -1.86
N PRO A 187 0.81 18.60 -2.71
CA PRO A 187 -0.24 19.56 -2.32
C PRO A 187 -1.68 19.09 -2.53
N VAL A 188 -1.90 17.89 -3.08
CA VAL A 188 -3.26 17.39 -3.39
C VAL A 188 -4.04 17.11 -2.11
N LYS A 189 -5.23 17.67 -1.98
CA LYS A 189 -6.10 17.50 -0.81
C LYS A 189 -6.94 16.22 -0.85
N PRO A 190 -7.26 15.60 0.32
CA PRO A 190 -6.74 15.94 1.67
C PRO A 190 -5.25 15.59 1.79
N THR A 191 -4.49 16.40 2.55
CA THR A 191 -3.08 16.16 2.85
C THR A 191 -2.90 15.28 4.08
N ASP A 192 -3.82 15.38 5.03
CA ASP A 192 -3.76 14.67 6.30
C ASP A 192 -5.05 13.89 6.54
N VAL A 193 -4.92 12.62 6.86
CA VAL A 193 -6.02 11.77 7.30
C VAL A 193 -5.62 11.08 8.59
N ILE A 194 -6.40 11.30 9.63
CA ILE A 194 -6.22 10.63 10.92
C ILE A 194 -7.49 9.86 11.25
N ALA A 195 -7.40 8.55 11.40
CA ALA A 195 -8.58 7.74 11.68
C ALA A 195 -8.27 6.48 12.49
N THR A 196 -9.33 5.88 13.01
CA THR A 196 -9.29 4.55 13.62
C THR A 196 -9.02 3.49 12.56
N TRP A 197 -8.53 2.34 13.01
CA TRP A 197 -8.40 1.13 12.21
C TRP A 197 -9.12 0.03 12.98
N ALA A 198 -10.37 -0.28 12.62
CA ALA A 198 -11.30 -1.04 13.44
C ALA A 198 -12.25 -1.91 12.60
N GLY A 199 -13.20 -2.58 13.26
CA GLY A 199 -14.21 -3.39 12.57
C GLY A 199 -13.61 -4.60 11.84
N TYR A 200 -12.68 -5.29 12.49
CA TYR A 200 -12.01 -6.44 11.90
C TYR A 200 -12.99 -7.56 11.58
N LYS A 201 -12.90 -8.09 10.38
CA LYS A 201 -13.70 -9.22 9.86
C LYS A 201 -12.82 -10.27 9.22
N LYS A 202 -13.18 -11.53 9.40
CA LYS A 202 -12.41 -12.68 8.91
C LYS A 202 -13.02 -13.29 7.65
N ALA A 203 -12.19 -13.54 6.63
CA ALA A 203 -12.56 -14.27 5.43
C ALA A 203 -11.34 -15.00 4.86
N GLY A 204 -11.43 -16.32 4.63
CA GLY A 204 -10.38 -17.12 3.95
C GLY A 204 -8.99 -17.03 4.59
N GLY A 205 -8.92 -16.84 5.92
CA GLY A 205 -7.65 -16.67 6.64
C GLY A 205 -7.15 -15.24 6.71
N LEU A 206 -7.80 -14.29 6.05
CA LEU A 206 -7.54 -12.86 6.22
C LEU A 206 -8.35 -12.29 7.40
N ASP A 207 -7.80 -11.30 8.12
CA ASP A 207 -8.47 -10.57 9.20
C ASP A 207 -8.38 -9.07 8.87
N ILE A 208 -9.41 -8.54 8.19
CA ILE A 208 -9.40 -7.24 7.51
C ILE A 208 -10.18 -6.20 8.32
N SER A 209 -9.58 -5.04 8.55
CA SER A 209 -10.26 -3.88 9.12
C SER A 209 -11.25 -3.29 8.11
N THR A 210 -12.48 -3.03 8.56
CA THR A 210 -13.57 -2.54 7.70
C THR A 210 -14.15 -1.20 8.13
N GLU A 211 -13.63 -0.58 9.19
CA GLU A 211 -14.14 0.70 9.75
C GLU A 211 -13.01 1.66 10.07
N HIS A 212 -13.09 2.86 9.51
CA HIS A 212 -12.14 3.95 9.72
C HIS A 212 -12.88 5.26 9.94
N ARG A 213 -12.87 5.76 11.18
CA ARG A 213 -13.52 7.01 11.55
C ARG A 213 -12.51 8.01 12.08
N GLY A 214 -12.60 9.25 11.64
CA GLY A 214 -11.65 10.28 12.03
C GLY A 214 -11.84 11.59 11.29
N THR A 215 -10.73 12.14 10.80
CA THR A 215 -10.73 13.42 10.10
C THR A 215 -9.85 13.39 8.85
N ALA A 216 -10.24 14.17 7.84
CA ALA A 216 -9.43 14.50 6.67
C ALA A 216 -9.24 16.03 6.66
N ASP A 217 -8.01 16.52 6.78
CA ASP A 217 -7.68 17.94 6.99
C ASP A 217 -8.54 18.58 8.09
N GLY A 218 -8.73 17.87 9.23
CA GLY A 218 -9.52 18.30 10.37
C GLY A 218 -11.05 18.21 10.21
N LYS A 219 -11.58 17.81 9.04
CA LYS A 219 -13.01 17.64 8.79
C LYS A 219 -13.43 16.19 9.00
N PRO A 220 -14.66 15.91 9.48
CA PRO A 220 -15.13 14.56 9.72
C PRO A 220 -14.96 13.64 8.51
N LEU A 221 -14.44 12.44 8.76
CA LEU A 221 -14.22 11.38 7.77
C LEU A 221 -14.80 10.06 8.27
N HIS A 222 -15.50 9.35 7.39
CA HIS A 222 -15.85 7.95 7.53
C HIS A 222 -15.46 7.18 6.26
N LEU A 223 -14.59 6.19 6.41
CA LEU A 223 -14.30 5.19 5.38
C LEU A 223 -14.74 3.84 5.90
N TRP A 224 -15.41 3.03 5.07
CA TRP A 224 -15.84 1.69 5.49
C TRP A 224 -15.92 0.73 4.30
N ILE A 225 -15.76 -0.55 4.60
CA ILE A 225 -15.81 -1.64 3.62
C ILE A 225 -17.06 -2.48 3.87
N THR A 226 -17.83 -2.72 2.82
CA THR A 226 -18.97 -3.65 2.82
C THR A 226 -18.79 -4.74 1.76
N ASP A 227 -19.66 -5.72 1.75
CA ASP A 227 -19.70 -6.82 0.76
C ASP A 227 -18.36 -7.55 0.61
N LEU A 228 -17.57 -7.57 1.69
CA LEU A 228 -16.26 -8.19 1.71
C LEU A 228 -16.38 -9.71 1.68
N ALA A 229 -15.80 -10.32 0.67
CA ALA A 229 -15.68 -11.76 0.54
C ALA A 229 -14.42 -12.15 -0.23
N VAL A 230 -13.95 -13.37 -0.05
CA VAL A 230 -12.79 -13.91 -0.76
C VAL A 230 -13.14 -15.23 -1.44
N LYS A 231 -12.44 -15.54 -2.52
CA LYS A 231 -12.33 -16.91 -3.04
C LYS A 231 -11.00 -17.50 -2.59
N VAL A 232 -11.09 -18.72 -2.09
CA VAL A 232 -9.91 -19.48 -1.67
C VAL A 232 -9.56 -20.50 -2.74
N LYS A 233 -8.29 -20.73 -2.95
CA LYS A 233 -7.76 -21.67 -3.95
C LYS A 233 -8.47 -23.03 -3.91
N GLY A 234 -8.89 -23.49 -5.08
CA GLY A 234 -9.60 -24.74 -5.22
C GLY A 234 -11.11 -24.68 -4.91
N SER A 235 -11.66 -23.48 -4.69
CA SER A 235 -13.10 -23.29 -4.47
C SER A 235 -13.65 -22.14 -5.32
N ASP A 236 -14.78 -22.38 -6.01
CA ASP A 236 -15.51 -21.35 -6.72
C ASP A 236 -16.44 -20.52 -5.83
N ALA A 237 -16.66 -20.97 -4.59
CA ALA A 237 -17.55 -20.31 -3.66
C ALA A 237 -16.89 -19.07 -3.01
N TRP A 238 -17.70 -18.03 -2.82
CA TRP A 238 -17.29 -16.87 -2.03
C TRP A 238 -17.45 -17.15 -0.53
N VAL A 239 -16.41 -16.84 0.23
CA VAL A 239 -16.42 -16.87 1.69
C VAL A 239 -16.66 -15.45 2.17
N GLU A 240 -17.86 -15.18 2.67
CA GLU A 240 -18.24 -13.86 3.20
C GLU A 240 -17.47 -13.55 4.50
N ALA A 241 -17.06 -12.28 4.66
CA ALA A 241 -16.39 -11.82 5.87
C ALA A 241 -17.39 -11.68 7.04
N LYS A 242 -16.98 -12.18 8.22
CA LYS A 242 -17.77 -12.19 9.46
C LYS A 242 -17.02 -11.54 10.61
#